data_3feab18b659588f49cd7499857d0e8ff
#
_entry.id   3feab18b659588f49cd7499857d0e8ff
#
_cell.length_a   1.000
_cell.length_b   1.000
_cell.length_c   1.000
_cell.angle_alpha   90.00
_cell.angle_beta   90.00
_cell.angle_gamma   90.00
#
_symmetry.space_group_name_H-M   'P 1'
#
loop_
_entity.id
_entity.type
_entity.pdbx_description
1 polymer ?
#
loop_
_entity_poly.entity_id
_entity_poly.type
_entity_poly.pdbx_seq_one_letter_code
_entity_poly.pdbx_strand_id
1 'polypeptide(L)'
;LRSLVGSEMCIRDSSSREYHKFSTASLITRSTNDVQQVQQVMAMMFRIVLYAPILGIGGVIKVLNTDSSMTWILGVAVGLILIVIFVLFQVAMPKFTILQTLIDRLNLVSREILTGIPVIRAFSREKHEEDRFEKANLDLTKTNLFVNRCMTFMMPTMMLIMNGVSVLIIYSGSYAVDNGTMQVGNVMAFIQYAMQIIMSFLMITAMSIMLPRANVAALRINDVLKTKAVSYTHLTLPTKA
;
A
#
# COMPACT_ATOMS: atom_id res chain seq x y z
N LEU A 1 -9.33 -13.67 15.37
CA LEU A 1 -10.02 -14.98 15.38
C LEU A 1 -11.56 -14.85 15.51
N ARG A 2 -12.09 -14.00 16.39
CA ARG A 2 -13.55 -13.81 16.55
C ARG A 2 -14.23 -13.17 15.33
N SER A 3 -13.54 -12.36 14.54
CA SER A 3 -14.11 -11.73 13.33
C SER A 3 -14.22 -12.70 12.15
N LEU A 4 -13.31 -13.67 12.04
CA LEU A 4 -13.38 -14.75 11.06
C LEU A 4 -14.58 -15.66 11.31
N VAL A 5 -14.78 -16.04 12.55
CA VAL A 5 -15.95 -16.87 12.98
C VAL A 5 -17.27 -16.13 12.68
N GLY A 6 -17.30 -14.80 12.84
CA GLY A 6 -18.50 -14.01 12.56
C GLY A 6 -18.87 -13.98 11.08
N SER A 7 -17.91 -13.85 10.15
CA SER A 7 -18.20 -13.83 8.71
C SER A 7 -18.64 -15.19 8.17
N GLU A 8 -18.04 -16.29 8.64
CA GLU A 8 -18.45 -17.65 8.28
C GLU A 8 -19.83 -17.99 8.81
N MET A 9 -20.15 -17.61 10.05
CA MET A 9 -21.49 -17.77 10.60
C MET A 9 -22.54 -17.00 9.82
N CYS A 10 -22.29 -15.73 9.46
CA CYS A 10 -23.21 -14.93 8.65
C CYS A 10 -23.47 -15.55 7.27
N ILE A 11 -22.45 -16.11 6.62
CA ILE A 11 -22.62 -16.81 5.34
C ILE A 11 -23.44 -18.07 5.50
N ARG A 12 -23.20 -18.85 6.56
CA ARG A 12 -23.89 -20.11 6.84
C ARG A 12 -25.37 -19.93 7.20
N ASP A 13 -25.67 -18.84 7.89
CA ASP A 13 -27.03 -18.54 8.34
C ASP A 13 -27.84 -17.73 7.31
N SER A 14 -27.25 -17.39 6.16
CA SER A 14 -27.92 -16.65 5.08
C SER A 14 -28.87 -17.56 4.30
N SER A 15 -30.04 -17.06 3.93
CA SER A 15 -30.97 -17.77 3.07
C SER A 15 -30.47 -17.82 1.62
N SER A 16 -31.01 -18.75 0.83
CA SER A 16 -30.67 -18.89 -0.60
C SER A 16 -30.86 -17.58 -1.39
N ARG A 17 -31.80 -16.73 -1.01
CA ARG A 17 -32.09 -15.44 -1.63
C ARG A 17 -30.95 -14.43 -1.42
N GLU A 18 -30.38 -14.36 -0.23
CA GLU A 18 -29.25 -13.47 0.08
C GLU A 18 -27.96 -14.01 -0.50
N TYR A 19 -27.82 -15.35 -0.53
CA TYR A 19 -26.68 -16.01 -1.15
C TYR A 19 -26.58 -15.71 -2.64
N HIS A 20 -27.71 -15.63 -3.36
CA HIS A 20 -27.74 -15.24 -4.78
C HIS A 20 -27.40 -13.77 -5.03
N LYS A 21 -27.45 -12.91 -4.02
CA LYS A 21 -27.01 -11.52 -4.12
C LYS A 21 -25.51 -11.39 -4.29
N PHE A 22 -24.76 -12.34 -3.76
CA PHE A 22 -23.30 -12.42 -3.91
C PHE A 22 -22.96 -13.69 -4.69
N SER A 23 -22.04 -13.60 -5.67
CA SER A 23 -21.55 -14.81 -6.34
C SER A 23 -20.73 -15.65 -5.36
N THR A 24 -20.78 -16.98 -5.49
CA THR A 24 -19.99 -17.90 -4.65
C THR A 24 -18.49 -17.56 -4.66
N ALA A 25 -17.94 -17.24 -5.84
CA ALA A 25 -16.55 -16.82 -5.98
C ALA A 25 -16.25 -15.54 -5.20
N SER A 26 -17.18 -14.57 -5.17
CA SER A 26 -17.05 -13.35 -4.40
C SER A 26 -17.06 -13.62 -2.90
N LEU A 27 -17.92 -14.51 -2.41
CA LEU A 27 -17.97 -14.88 -0.99
C LEU A 27 -16.68 -15.58 -0.54
N ILE A 28 -16.16 -16.49 -1.35
CA ILE A 28 -14.87 -17.14 -1.08
C ILE A 28 -13.75 -16.10 -0.98
N THR A 29 -13.67 -15.18 -1.94
CA THR A 29 -12.65 -14.13 -1.91
C THR A 29 -12.77 -13.23 -0.69
N ARG A 30 -13.99 -12.87 -0.28
CA ARG A 30 -14.25 -12.03 0.90
C ARG A 30 -13.90 -12.73 2.21
N SER A 31 -14.16 -14.03 2.32
CA SER A 31 -13.87 -14.82 3.52
C SER A 31 -12.39 -15.19 3.65
N THR A 32 -11.65 -15.25 2.56
CA THR A 32 -10.23 -15.63 2.55
C THR A 32 -9.31 -14.42 2.33
N ASN A 33 -9.22 -13.95 1.10
CA ASN A 33 -8.26 -12.93 0.69
C ASN A 33 -8.54 -11.55 1.33
N ASP A 34 -9.80 -11.09 1.33
CA ASP A 34 -10.14 -9.79 1.88
C ASP A 34 -9.94 -9.75 3.40
N VAL A 35 -10.28 -10.84 4.11
CA VAL A 35 -10.03 -10.98 5.56
C VAL A 35 -8.53 -10.99 5.84
N GLN A 36 -7.74 -11.74 5.08
CA GLN A 36 -6.29 -11.78 5.24
C GLN A 36 -5.66 -10.40 4.98
N GLN A 37 -6.14 -9.68 3.98
CA GLN A 37 -5.67 -8.33 3.66
C GLN A 37 -5.98 -7.34 4.78
N VAL A 38 -7.18 -7.36 5.33
CA VAL A 38 -7.57 -6.52 6.49
C VAL A 38 -6.74 -6.89 7.72
N GLN A 39 -6.57 -8.19 8.01
CA GLN A 39 -5.75 -8.65 9.13
C GLN A 39 -4.29 -8.19 9.02
N GLN A 40 -3.69 -8.30 7.84
CA GLN A 40 -2.31 -7.88 7.59
C GLN A 40 -2.14 -6.37 7.79
N VAL A 41 -3.07 -5.57 7.25
CA VAL A 41 -3.01 -4.11 7.40
C VAL A 41 -3.28 -3.69 8.84
N MET A 42 -4.22 -4.34 9.56
CA MET A 42 -4.48 -4.08 10.97
C MET A 42 -3.23 -4.36 11.82
N ALA A 43 -2.57 -5.50 11.61
CA ALA A 43 -1.33 -5.85 12.32
C ALA A 43 -0.21 -4.83 12.05
N MET A 44 -0.04 -4.41 10.79
CA MET A 44 0.92 -3.37 10.43
C MET A 44 0.53 -2.00 10.98
N MET A 45 -0.76 -1.66 10.95
CA MET A 45 -1.28 -0.39 11.46
C MET A 45 -0.95 -0.21 12.96
N PHE A 46 -1.21 -1.22 13.79
CA PHE A 46 -0.84 -1.17 15.20
C PHE A 46 0.67 -0.94 15.39
N ARG A 47 1.49 -1.64 14.61
CA ARG A 47 2.94 -1.47 14.68
C ARG A 47 3.38 -0.07 14.22
N ILE A 48 2.88 0.41 13.07
CA ILE A 48 3.33 1.67 12.47
C ILE A 48 2.76 2.88 13.21
N VAL A 49 1.47 2.86 13.58
CA VAL A 49 0.81 3.98 14.28
C VAL A 49 1.37 4.20 15.68
N LEU A 50 1.83 3.15 16.35
CA LEU A 50 2.48 3.29 17.66
C LEU A 50 3.99 3.53 17.52
N TYR A 51 4.66 2.72 16.72
CA TYR A 51 6.12 2.71 16.66
C TYR A 51 6.71 3.90 15.88
N ALA A 52 6.16 4.24 14.71
CA ALA A 52 6.72 5.29 13.88
C ALA A 52 6.62 6.70 14.52
N PRO A 53 5.49 7.14 15.12
CA PRO A 53 5.45 8.41 15.82
C PRO A 53 6.34 8.46 17.06
N ILE A 54 6.41 7.37 17.83
CA ILE A 54 7.27 7.31 19.03
C ILE A 54 8.74 7.48 18.62
N LEU A 55 9.17 6.76 17.58
CA LEU A 55 10.54 6.88 17.07
C LEU A 55 10.81 8.23 16.41
N GLY A 56 9.88 8.72 15.59
CA GLY A 56 10.01 9.99 14.90
C GLY A 56 10.05 11.16 15.89
N ILE A 57 9.05 11.28 16.74
CA ILE A 57 8.95 12.38 17.73
C ILE A 57 10.04 12.21 18.80
N GLY A 58 10.25 11.00 19.31
CA GLY A 58 11.29 10.72 20.29
C GLY A 58 12.68 11.02 19.77
N GLY A 59 12.96 10.67 18.50
CA GLY A 59 14.20 11.01 17.80
C GLY A 59 14.40 12.52 17.70
N VAL A 60 13.38 13.25 17.27
CA VAL A 60 13.43 14.73 17.18
C VAL A 60 13.67 15.36 18.56
N ILE A 61 12.94 14.95 19.59
CA ILE A 61 13.11 15.47 20.97
C ILE A 61 14.54 15.19 21.47
N LYS A 62 15.05 13.99 21.23
CA LYS A 62 16.42 13.63 21.66
C LYS A 62 17.47 14.47 20.95
N VAL A 63 17.31 14.69 19.65
CA VAL A 63 18.20 15.54 18.86
C VAL A 63 18.20 16.98 19.35
N LEU A 64 17.03 17.57 19.59
CA LEU A 64 16.88 18.93 20.11
C LEU A 64 17.54 19.10 21.50
N ASN A 65 17.49 18.05 22.32
CA ASN A 65 18.08 18.07 23.67
C ASN A 65 19.58 17.75 23.70
N THR A 66 20.14 17.14 22.63
CA THR A 66 21.55 16.75 22.59
C THR A 66 22.42 17.91 22.11
N ASP A 67 22.06 18.52 20.99
CA ASP A 67 22.76 19.71 20.49
C ASP A 67 21.92 20.42 19.42
N SER A 68 21.59 21.68 19.62
CA SER A 68 20.81 22.49 18.71
C SER A 68 21.59 22.88 17.44
N SER A 69 22.93 22.86 17.49
CA SER A 69 23.77 23.29 16.36
C SER A 69 23.68 22.37 15.13
N MET A 70 23.36 21.08 15.32
CA MET A 70 23.26 20.10 14.22
C MET A 70 21.82 19.78 13.82
N THR A 71 20.82 20.28 14.53
CA THR A 71 19.40 20.01 14.28
C THR A 71 18.95 20.41 12.87
N TRP A 72 19.56 21.46 12.30
CA TRP A 72 19.25 21.91 10.93
C TRP A 72 19.52 20.83 9.87
N ILE A 73 20.54 19.95 10.08
CA ILE A 73 20.86 18.85 9.16
C ILE A 73 19.68 17.88 9.07
N LEU A 74 19.05 17.57 10.21
CA LEU A 74 17.85 16.73 10.25
C LEU A 74 16.65 17.41 9.61
N GLY A 75 16.49 18.72 9.82
CA GLY A 75 15.46 19.51 9.15
C GLY A 75 15.60 19.43 7.61
N VAL A 76 16.81 19.58 7.09
CA VAL A 76 17.11 19.43 5.66
C VAL A 76 16.85 17.98 5.19
N ALA A 77 17.28 16.99 5.97
CA ALA A 77 17.05 15.59 5.64
C ALA A 77 15.56 15.25 5.50
N VAL A 78 14.76 15.63 6.51
CA VAL A 78 13.30 15.42 6.48
C VAL A 78 12.66 16.19 5.33
N GLY A 79 13.07 17.44 5.10
CA GLY A 79 12.60 18.25 3.97
C GLY A 79 12.87 17.59 2.62
N LEU A 80 14.08 17.07 2.40
CA LEU A 80 14.45 16.36 1.17
C LEU A 80 13.61 15.08 0.99
N ILE A 81 13.40 14.32 2.05
CA ILE A 81 12.58 13.10 1.99
C ILE A 81 11.13 13.45 1.64
N LEU A 82 10.55 14.46 2.27
CA LEU A 82 9.19 14.90 1.97
C LEU A 82 9.06 15.38 0.51
N ILE A 83 10.06 16.10 -0.01
CA ILE A 83 10.09 16.51 -1.41
C ILE A 83 10.13 15.29 -2.35
N VAL A 84 10.99 14.31 -2.08
CA VAL A 84 11.08 13.10 -2.90
C VAL A 84 9.77 12.31 -2.87
N ILE A 85 9.17 12.14 -1.69
CA ILE A 85 7.88 11.46 -1.55
C ILE A 85 6.80 12.22 -2.32
N PHE A 86 6.73 13.54 -2.17
CA PHE A 86 5.75 14.38 -2.85
C PHE A 86 5.87 14.29 -4.37
N VAL A 87 7.10 14.43 -4.90
CA VAL A 87 7.37 14.30 -6.35
C VAL A 87 6.96 12.91 -6.85
N LEU A 88 7.32 11.87 -6.12
CA LEU A 88 6.99 10.50 -6.48
C LEU A 88 5.46 10.28 -6.52
N PHE A 89 4.73 10.79 -5.54
CA PHE A 89 3.27 10.74 -5.52
C PHE A 89 2.66 11.46 -6.72
N GLN A 90 3.11 12.68 -7.03
CA GLN A 90 2.60 13.45 -8.16
C GLN A 90 2.87 12.78 -9.51
N VAL A 91 4.02 12.11 -9.66
CA VAL A 91 4.42 11.48 -10.93
C VAL A 91 3.84 10.07 -11.05
N ALA A 92 3.84 9.27 -9.99
CA ALA A 92 3.46 7.86 -10.03
C ALA A 92 1.94 7.64 -9.91
N MET A 93 1.23 8.37 -9.05
CA MET A 93 -0.20 8.13 -8.79
C MET A 93 -1.08 8.23 -10.04
N PRO A 94 -0.98 9.28 -10.90
CA PRO A 94 -1.79 9.33 -12.11
C PRO A 94 -1.50 8.17 -13.07
N LYS A 95 -0.26 7.68 -13.09
CA LYS A 95 0.13 6.53 -13.93
C LYS A 95 -0.40 5.21 -13.41
N PHE A 96 -0.56 5.05 -12.11
CA PHE A 96 -1.21 3.86 -11.53
C PHE A 96 -2.67 3.73 -11.97
N THR A 97 -3.41 4.84 -12.04
CA THR A 97 -4.80 4.82 -12.52
C THR A 97 -4.87 4.42 -14.00
N ILE A 98 -3.98 4.99 -14.83
CA ILE A 98 -3.86 4.63 -16.25
C ILE A 98 -3.48 3.15 -16.41
N LEU A 99 -2.54 2.67 -15.59
CA LEU A 99 -2.10 1.27 -15.60
C LEU A 99 -3.27 0.31 -15.41
N GLN A 100 -4.17 0.58 -14.45
CA GLN A 100 -5.34 -0.23 -14.21
C GLN A 100 -6.26 -0.29 -15.43
N THR A 101 -6.52 0.85 -16.06
CA THR A 101 -7.34 0.93 -17.29
C THR A 101 -6.72 0.14 -18.46
N LEU A 102 -5.37 0.17 -18.58
CA LEU A 102 -4.66 -0.58 -19.61
C LEU A 102 -4.68 -2.10 -19.35
N ILE A 103 -4.62 -2.52 -18.10
CA ILE A 103 -4.78 -3.93 -17.69
C ILE A 103 -6.18 -4.42 -18.08
N ASP A 104 -7.22 -3.63 -17.77
CA ASP A 104 -8.61 -3.98 -18.09
C ASP A 104 -8.80 -4.08 -19.60
N ARG A 105 -8.20 -3.16 -20.37
CA ARG A 105 -8.22 -3.19 -21.84
C ARG A 105 -7.53 -4.43 -22.40
N LEU A 106 -6.34 -4.77 -21.88
CA LEU A 106 -5.61 -5.98 -22.32
C LEU A 106 -6.42 -7.24 -22.02
N ASN A 107 -7.01 -7.32 -20.82
CA ASN A 107 -7.87 -8.45 -20.43
C ASN A 107 -9.11 -8.56 -21.32
N LEU A 108 -9.72 -7.42 -21.71
CA LEU A 108 -10.84 -7.40 -22.64
C LEU A 108 -10.45 -7.97 -24.00
N VAL A 109 -9.37 -7.43 -24.61
CA VAL A 109 -8.86 -7.90 -25.91
C VAL A 109 -8.50 -9.38 -25.85
N SER A 110 -7.84 -9.83 -24.79
CA SER A 110 -7.49 -11.25 -24.60
C SER A 110 -8.74 -12.14 -24.56
N ARG A 111 -9.78 -11.72 -23.82
CA ARG A 111 -11.05 -12.46 -23.72
C ARG A 111 -11.78 -12.53 -25.06
N GLU A 112 -11.82 -11.42 -25.79
CA GLU A 112 -12.46 -11.37 -27.13
C GLU A 112 -11.74 -12.29 -28.08
N ILE A 113 -10.43 -12.32 -28.15
CA ILE A 113 -9.63 -13.21 -28.96
C ILE A 113 -9.91 -14.67 -28.57
N LEU A 114 -9.83 -15.02 -27.30
CA LEU A 114 -10.05 -16.39 -26.82
C LEU A 114 -11.47 -16.91 -27.15
N THR A 115 -12.47 -16.05 -27.02
CA THR A 115 -13.86 -16.42 -27.30
C THR A 115 -14.12 -16.47 -28.81
N GLY A 116 -13.44 -15.61 -29.58
CA GLY A 116 -13.60 -15.46 -31.02
C GLY A 116 -12.68 -16.35 -31.90
N ILE A 117 -11.82 -17.19 -31.31
CA ILE A 117 -10.82 -18.00 -32.03
C ILE A 117 -11.43 -18.73 -33.29
N PRO A 118 -12.60 -19.40 -33.20
CA PRO A 118 -13.14 -20.07 -34.36
C PRO A 118 -13.49 -19.12 -35.51
N VAL A 119 -14.01 -17.94 -35.18
CA VAL A 119 -14.38 -16.89 -36.14
C VAL A 119 -13.14 -16.25 -36.75
N ILE A 120 -12.14 -15.91 -35.91
CA ILE A 120 -10.86 -15.33 -36.36
C ILE A 120 -10.19 -16.24 -37.38
N ARG A 121 -10.15 -17.56 -37.13
CA ARG A 121 -9.60 -18.55 -38.05
C ARG A 121 -10.45 -18.72 -39.35
N ALA A 122 -11.77 -18.72 -39.20
CA ALA A 122 -12.64 -18.84 -40.36
C ALA A 122 -12.49 -17.69 -41.38
N PHE A 123 -12.18 -16.49 -40.88
CA PHE A 123 -11.98 -15.30 -41.71
C PHE A 123 -10.51 -14.92 -41.93
N SER A 124 -9.55 -15.75 -41.50
CA SER A 124 -8.10 -15.52 -41.63
C SER A 124 -7.66 -14.13 -41.09
N ARG A 125 -8.20 -13.74 -39.92
CA ARG A 125 -7.96 -12.44 -39.31
C ARG A 125 -6.96 -12.49 -38.16
N GLU A 126 -6.16 -13.53 -38.04
CA GLU A 126 -5.19 -13.76 -36.97
C GLU A 126 -4.23 -12.58 -36.83
N LYS A 127 -3.66 -12.10 -37.93
CA LYS A 127 -2.72 -10.98 -37.90
C LYS A 127 -3.34 -9.67 -37.40
N HIS A 128 -4.60 -9.44 -37.74
CA HIS A 128 -5.30 -8.24 -37.25
C HIS A 128 -5.51 -8.25 -35.72
N GLU A 129 -5.86 -9.41 -35.18
CA GLU A 129 -6.05 -9.55 -33.74
C GLU A 129 -4.72 -9.59 -33.00
N GLU A 130 -3.66 -10.13 -33.60
CA GLU A 130 -2.29 -10.05 -33.09
C GLU A 130 -1.81 -8.59 -32.98
N ASP A 131 -1.98 -7.81 -34.05
CA ASP A 131 -1.62 -6.37 -34.03
C ASP A 131 -2.42 -5.59 -32.99
N ARG A 132 -3.69 -5.93 -32.80
CA ARG A 132 -4.58 -5.33 -31.80
C ARG A 132 -4.12 -5.65 -30.37
N PHE A 133 -3.76 -6.91 -30.13
CA PHE A 133 -3.22 -7.37 -28.84
C PHE A 133 -1.86 -6.73 -28.57
N GLU A 134 -0.95 -6.75 -29.56
CA GLU A 134 0.38 -6.15 -29.46
C GLU A 134 0.30 -4.67 -29.09
N LYS A 135 -0.61 -3.91 -29.69
CA LYS A 135 -0.82 -2.50 -29.38
C LYS A 135 -1.27 -2.30 -27.93
N ALA A 136 -2.23 -3.10 -27.44
CA ALA A 136 -2.69 -3.02 -26.06
C ALA A 136 -1.58 -3.43 -25.08
N ASN A 137 -0.80 -4.45 -25.42
CA ASN A 137 0.35 -4.92 -24.63
C ASN A 137 1.48 -3.89 -24.58
N LEU A 138 1.82 -3.25 -25.69
CA LEU A 138 2.84 -2.20 -25.74
C LEU A 138 2.47 -0.98 -24.90
N ASP A 139 1.21 -0.53 -24.96
CA ASP A 139 0.71 0.57 -24.16
C ASP A 139 0.82 0.27 -22.66
N LEU A 140 0.42 -0.94 -22.25
CA LEU A 140 0.57 -1.44 -20.89
C LEU A 140 2.03 -1.54 -20.49
N THR A 141 2.86 -2.14 -21.32
CA THR A 141 4.30 -2.35 -21.02
C THR A 141 5.03 -1.02 -20.85
N LYS A 142 4.81 -0.05 -21.74
CA LYS A 142 5.44 1.28 -21.62
C LYS A 142 5.06 1.98 -20.31
N THR A 143 3.77 1.94 -19.97
CA THR A 143 3.28 2.58 -18.73
C THR A 143 3.82 1.86 -17.50
N ASN A 144 3.83 0.53 -17.50
CA ASN A 144 4.35 -0.29 -16.41
C ASN A 144 5.87 -0.09 -16.22
N LEU A 145 6.65 -0.05 -17.31
CA LEU A 145 8.07 0.25 -17.27
C LEU A 145 8.34 1.62 -16.67
N PHE A 146 7.54 2.64 -17.02
CA PHE A 146 7.69 3.96 -16.44
C PHE A 146 7.46 3.94 -14.93
N VAL A 147 6.35 3.34 -14.49
CA VAL A 147 6.02 3.23 -13.07
C VAL A 147 7.10 2.45 -12.31
N ASN A 148 7.53 1.31 -12.85
CA ASN A 148 8.56 0.51 -12.22
C ASN A 148 9.91 1.22 -12.15
N ARG A 149 10.30 1.97 -13.17
CA ARG A 149 11.52 2.79 -13.14
C ARG A 149 11.44 3.86 -12.06
N CYS A 150 10.32 4.56 -11.93
CA CYS A 150 10.12 5.53 -10.85
C CYS A 150 10.24 4.89 -9.47
N MET A 151 9.62 3.71 -9.26
CA MET A 151 9.71 2.97 -8.01
C MET A 151 11.10 2.44 -7.71
N THR A 152 11.80 1.91 -8.72
CA THR A 152 13.17 1.42 -8.58
C THR A 152 14.14 2.54 -8.24
N PHE A 153 13.95 3.74 -8.80
CA PHE A 153 14.81 4.89 -8.52
C PHE A 153 14.64 5.44 -7.09
N MET A 154 13.53 5.14 -6.44
CA MET A 154 13.27 5.56 -5.07
C MET A 154 14.32 5.03 -4.08
N MET A 155 14.68 3.75 -4.16
CA MET A 155 15.64 3.13 -3.24
C MET A 155 17.04 3.75 -3.30
N PRO A 156 17.67 3.91 -4.48
CA PRO A 156 18.96 4.61 -4.59
C PRO A 156 18.90 6.05 -4.09
N THR A 157 17.82 6.77 -4.38
CA THR A 157 17.65 8.15 -3.93
C THR A 157 17.57 8.24 -2.40
N MET A 158 16.82 7.35 -1.76
CA MET A 158 16.75 7.28 -0.31
C MET A 158 18.09 6.91 0.33
N MET A 159 18.84 5.96 -0.26
CA MET A 159 20.20 5.63 0.17
C MET A 159 21.15 6.82 0.03
N LEU A 160 21.05 7.58 -1.06
CA LEU A 160 21.88 8.76 -1.27
C LEU A 160 21.59 9.83 -0.21
N ILE A 161 20.32 10.10 0.09
CA ILE A 161 19.93 11.04 1.16
C ILE A 161 20.49 10.55 2.50
N MET A 162 20.27 9.28 2.82
CA MET A 162 20.67 8.69 4.11
C MET A 162 22.19 8.75 4.32
N ASN A 163 22.97 8.35 3.31
CA ASN A 163 24.42 8.42 3.36
C ASN A 163 24.94 9.87 3.33
N GLY A 164 24.32 10.75 2.52
CA GLY A 164 24.65 12.17 2.48
C GLY A 164 24.43 12.84 3.83
N VAL A 165 23.32 12.58 4.49
CA VAL A 165 23.02 13.07 5.86
C VAL A 165 24.07 12.54 6.86
N SER A 166 24.43 11.26 6.76
CA SER A 166 25.46 10.67 7.64
C SER A 166 26.83 11.35 7.45
N VAL A 167 27.23 11.60 6.22
CA VAL A 167 28.48 12.33 5.92
C VAL A 167 28.43 13.77 6.44
N LEU A 168 27.32 14.48 6.29
CA LEU A 168 27.15 15.84 6.82
C LEU A 168 27.20 15.86 8.36
N ILE A 169 26.60 14.87 9.03
CA ILE A 169 26.66 14.74 10.50
C ILE A 169 28.11 14.48 10.94
N ILE A 170 28.83 13.57 10.27
CA ILE A 170 30.23 13.28 10.60
C ILE A 170 31.08 14.53 10.38
N TYR A 171 30.92 15.21 9.24
CA TYR A 171 31.67 16.42 8.94
C TYR A 171 31.44 17.53 9.95
N SER A 172 30.18 17.87 10.23
CA SER A 172 29.84 18.88 11.23
C SER A 172 30.21 18.46 12.64
N GLY A 173 30.02 17.14 12.95
CA GLY A 173 30.36 16.56 14.26
C GLY A 173 31.86 16.56 14.54
N SER A 174 32.70 16.33 13.52
CA SER A 174 34.17 16.36 13.69
C SER A 174 34.64 17.74 14.15
N TYR A 175 34.12 18.82 13.59
CA TYR A 175 34.41 20.18 14.01
C TYR A 175 33.93 20.47 15.47
N ALA A 176 32.74 19.96 15.82
CA ALA A 176 32.20 20.15 17.18
C ALA A 176 33.01 19.37 18.21
N VAL A 177 33.52 18.21 17.88
CA VAL A 177 34.39 17.38 18.72
C VAL A 177 35.78 18.03 18.86
N ASP A 178 36.36 18.53 17.78
CA ASP A 178 37.66 19.19 17.77
C ASP A 178 37.64 20.47 18.64
N ASN A 179 36.55 21.23 18.58
CA ASN A 179 36.31 22.40 19.46
C ASN A 179 35.92 22.05 20.91
N GLY A 180 35.85 20.77 21.24
CA GLY A 180 35.49 20.32 22.60
C GLY A 180 34.05 20.58 23.02
N THR A 181 33.17 20.98 22.09
CA THR A 181 31.75 21.29 22.35
C THR A 181 30.85 20.03 22.34
N MET A 182 31.31 18.94 21.72
CA MET A 182 30.55 17.69 21.60
C MET A 182 31.45 16.46 21.84
N GLN A 183 30.85 15.41 22.41
CA GLN A 183 31.53 14.11 22.53
C GLN A 183 31.29 13.25 21.29
N VAL A 184 32.26 12.40 20.92
CA VAL A 184 32.15 11.44 19.80
C VAL A 184 30.90 10.58 19.93
N GLY A 185 30.53 10.16 21.14
CA GLY A 185 29.32 9.38 21.40
C GLY A 185 28.03 10.09 20.97
N ASN A 186 27.97 11.42 21.07
CA ASN A 186 26.83 12.21 20.65
C ASN A 186 26.71 12.24 19.12
N VAL A 187 27.83 12.31 18.39
CA VAL A 187 27.84 12.24 16.91
C VAL A 187 27.26 10.89 16.43
N MET A 188 27.68 9.79 17.07
CA MET A 188 27.16 8.45 16.75
C MET A 188 25.67 8.34 17.08
N ALA A 189 25.23 8.90 18.21
CA ALA A 189 23.81 8.95 18.56
C ALA A 189 22.99 9.77 17.56
N PHE A 190 23.53 10.89 17.06
CA PHE A 190 22.90 11.72 16.03
C PHE A 190 22.67 10.96 14.74
N ILE A 191 23.66 10.20 14.26
CA ILE A 191 23.52 9.36 13.07
C ILE A 191 22.41 8.33 13.27
N GLN A 192 22.39 7.69 14.45
CA GLN A 192 21.36 6.68 14.75
C GLN A 192 19.96 7.28 14.81
N TYR A 193 19.80 8.46 15.41
CA TYR A 193 18.51 9.16 15.45
C TYR A 193 18.08 9.63 14.05
N ALA A 194 19.00 10.11 13.21
CA ALA A 194 18.73 10.49 11.84
C ALA A 194 18.19 9.29 11.04
N MET A 195 18.85 8.14 11.12
CA MET A 195 18.40 6.90 10.49
C MET A 195 17.00 6.48 10.98
N GLN A 196 16.75 6.59 12.26
CA GLN A 196 15.48 6.20 12.88
C GLN A 196 14.32 7.11 12.43
N ILE A 197 14.56 8.42 12.33
CA ILE A 197 13.59 9.39 11.82
C ILE A 197 13.29 9.10 10.35
N ILE A 198 14.30 8.88 9.50
CA ILE A 198 14.13 8.57 8.08
C ILE A 198 13.31 7.29 7.90
N MET A 199 13.62 6.23 8.66
CA MET A 199 12.88 4.96 8.62
C MET A 199 11.42 5.12 9.06
N SER A 200 11.14 5.99 10.04
CA SER A 200 9.78 6.30 10.47
C SER A 200 8.94 6.91 9.35
N PHE A 201 9.51 7.86 8.59
CA PHE A 201 8.83 8.44 7.43
C PHE A 201 8.59 7.44 6.31
N LEU A 202 9.55 6.54 6.03
CA LEU A 202 9.37 5.46 5.05
C LEU A 202 8.25 4.50 5.46
N MET A 203 8.16 4.13 6.73
CA MET A 203 7.07 3.29 7.25
C MET A 203 5.69 3.94 7.08
N ILE A 204 5.56 5.23 7.40
CA ILE A 204 4.31 5.99 7.21
C ILE A 204 3.93 6.03 5.73
N THR A 205 4.90 6.25 4.84
CA THR A 205 4.65 6.27 3.40
C THR A 205 4.17 4.92 2.87
N ALA A 206 4.81 3.82 3.30
CA ALA A 206 4.38 2.47 2.92
C ALA A 206 2.94 2.18 3.38
N MET A 207 2.57 2.62 4.58
CA MET A 207 1.22 2.48 5.11
C MET A 207 0.18 3.23 4.28
N SER A 208 0.50 4.44 3.79
CA SER A 208 -0.39 5.25 2.96
C SER A 208 -0.79 4.57 1.65
N ILE A 209 0.04 3.67 1.13
CA ILE A 209 -0.24 2.88 -0.08
C ILE A 209 -1.13 1.67 0.23
N MET A 210 -0.96 1.05 1.40
CA MET A 210 -1.70 -0.17 1.78
C MET A 210 -3.10 0.12 2.32
N LEU A 211 -3.29 1.25 2.99
CA LEU A 211 -4.54 1.62 3.65
C LEU A 211 -5.76 1.67 2.72
N PRO A 212 -5.70 2.26 1.50
CA PRO A 212 -6.84 2.27 0.58
C PRO A 212 -7.30 0.86 0.16
N ARG A 213 -6.36 -0.06 -0.05
CA ARG A 213 -6.69 -1.45 -0.41
C ARG A 213 -7.44 -2.17 0.71
N ALA A 214 -6.95 -2.04 1.94
CA ALA A 214 -7.61 -2.61 3.10
C ALA A 214 -8.99 -2.00 3.35
N ASN A 215 -9.17 -0.71 3.09
CA ASN A 215 -10.47 -0.06 3.21
C ASN A 215 -11.50 -0.67 2.24
N VAL A 216 -11.11 -0.91 0.99
CA VAL A 216 -11.98 -1.57 0.00
C VAL A 216 -12.33 -3.00 0.44
N ALA A 217 -11.35 -3.78 0.92
CA ALA A 217 -11.59 -5.12 1.44
C ALA A 217 -12.52 -5.10 2.67
N ALA A 218 -12.30 -4.17 3.60
CA ALA A 218 -13.15 -3.99 4.77
C ALA A 218 -14.60 -3.62 4.42
N LEU A 219 -14.80 -2.74 3.42
CA LEU A 219 -16.14 -2.40 2.92
C LEU A 219 -16.85 -3.63 2.34
N ARG A 220 -16.17 -4.45 1.54
CA ARG A 220 -16.74 -5.68 0.98
C ARG A 220 -17.14 -6.68 2.06
N ILE A 221 -16.34 -6.84 3.10
CA ILE A 221 -16.67 -7.69 4.26
C ILE A 221 -17.88 -7.11 4.99
N ASN A 222 -17.90 -5.79 5.23
CA ASN A 222 -18.98 -5.10 5.91
C ASN A 222 -20.33 -5.23 5.17
N ASP A 223 -20.32 -5.28 3.83
CA ASP A 223 -21.52 -5.51 3.03
C ASP A 223 -22.14 -6.88 3.32
N VAL A 224 -21.33 -7.91 3.49
CA VAL A 224 -21.79 -9.25 3.88
C VAL A 224 -22.32 -9.24 5.30
N LEU A 225 -21.59 -8.65 6.25
CA LEU A 225 -21.98 -8.59 7.67
C LEU A 225 -23.26 -7.78 7.91
N LYS A 226 -23.53 -6.75 7.10
CA LYS A 226 -24.75 -5.95 7.17
C LYS A 226 -25.98 -6.61 6.51
N THR A 227 -25.76 -7.66 5.72
CA THR A 227 -26.87 -8.37 5.09
C THR A 227 -27.60 -9.14 6.18
N LYS A 228 -28.83 -8.74 6.50
CA LYS A 228 -29.65 -9.44 7.49
C LYS A 228 -30.12 -10.75 6.88
N ALA A 229 -29.75 -11.85 7.52
CA ALA A 229 -30.27 -13.16 7.17
C ALA A 229 -31.79 -13.17 7.41
N VAL A 230 -32.56 -13.42 6.35
CA VAL A 230 -34.04 -13.52 6.42
C VAL A 230 -34.47 -14.92 6.84
N SER A 231 -33.54 -15.81 7.13
CA SER A 231 -33.87 -17.08 7.78
C SER A 231 -34.26 -16.81 9.24
N TYR A 232 -35.45 -16.34 9.42
CA TYR A 232 -36.06 -16.44 10.74
C TYR A 232 -36.23 -17.92 11.03
N THR A 233 -35.55 -18.42 12.01
CA THR A 233 -35.96 -19.62 12.77
C THR A 233 -37.26 -19.26 13.52
N HIS A 234 -38.27 -18.86 12.79
CA HIS A 234 -39.60 -18.61 13.31
C HIS A 234 -40.39 -19.88 13.25
N LEU A 235 -40.23 -20.65 14.29
CA LEU A 235 -41.23 -21.57 14.83
C LEU A 235 -42.25 -20.81 15.69
N THR A 236 -42.61 -19.61 15.37
CA THR A 236 -43.83 -18.98 15.86
C THR A 236 -44.76 -18.82 14.67
N LEU A 237 -45.46 -19.87 14.33
CA LEU A 237 -46.78 -19.78 13.73
C LEU A 237 -47.60 -18.82 14.60
N PRO A 238 -48.25 -17.77 14.02
CA PRO A 238 -49.24 -17.05 14.74
C PRO A 238 -50.39 -18.03 14.98
N THR A 239 -50.47 -18.57 16.17
CA THR A 239 -51.72 -19.15 16.69
C THR A 239 -52.72 -18.01 16.71
N LYS A 240 -53.49 -17.88 15.63
CA LYS A 240 -54.80 -17.21 15.72
C LYS A 240 -55.68 -18.10 16.60
N ALA A 241 -55.88 -17.66 17.80
CA ALA A 241 -57.07 -18.03 18.57
C ALA A 241 -58.30 -17.28 18.03
#